data_ef6bb9ea6e135090bb4f8b39ac3f23a0
#
_entry.id   ef6bb9ea6e135090bb4f8b39ac3f23a0
#
_cell.length_a   1.000
_cell.length_b   1.000
_cell.length_c   1.000
_cell.angle_alpha   90.00
_cell.angle_beta   90.00
_cell.angle_gamma   90.00
#
_symmetry.space_group_name_H-M   'P 1'
#
loop_
_entity.id
_entity.type
_entity.pdbx_description
1 polymer ?
#
loop_
_entity_poly.entity_id
_entity_poly.type
_entity_poly.pdbx_seq_one_letter_code
_entity_poly.pdbx_strand_id
1 'polypeptide(L)'
;MAAGAKQQAQPQLLFVDGSFQELAREMADYLHIADEVKPLVENEAKKEEVLSKLVRSSAALSSVPEKEFTAASNLMVHLVLQSEDPKKHLPTLCQAFSKPIASSPVNGVGLSLNALSTIFNLIAPENPIRFNVFMAILRFLKSHAMFEAIEPYLKHLPSWFEEWATGEEFQRQMYEEIAEVAKEAGKDEESYEYILKALRTFDADDKEDIGSEDAQRLSLRAVRDALLSNTHYLFTDVRSIPSVQNLSETHPVYSQLLDIFAEQDLEDYNDFNDEHEGFIEKEKLDHEKLHRKMRLLTFASLAAQTTSRRIEYSAVAKALQVPAEEVEMWAIDVIRAGLVEGKLSQQDQVFLVHKVTYRVFGTRQWQELATRLDSWKGTFSNLHDVIRKEQANAKAQKEREAQEAERKAQNPGNEGGASSGRQQRNQGRRDNNQQREPREPREPREPREPKERTDNDD
;
A
#
# COMPACT_ATOMS: atom_id res chain seq x y z
N MET A 1 32.87 -10.87 -35.52
CA MET A 1 33.17 -9.79 -34.60
C MET A 1 32.79 -10.26 -33.22
N ALA A 2 33.78 -10.57 -32.39
CA ALA A 2 33.60 -11.10 -31.04
C ALA A 2 33.13 -9.91 -30.15
N ALA A 3 31.93 -10.02 -29.60
CA ALA A 3 31.44 -9.15 -28.56
C ALA A 3 32.27 -9.46 -27.29
N GLY A 4 33.15 -8.53 -26.92
CA GLY A 4 33.90 -8.60 -25.68
C GLY A 4 32.93 -8.60 -24.51
N ALA A 5 32.86 -9.72 -23.80
CA ALA A 5 32.26 -9.80 -22.48
C ALA A 5 32.97 -8.79 -21.59
N LYS A 6 32.25 -7.72 -21.19
CA LYS A 6 32.68 -6.85 -20.10
C LYS A 6 32.70 -7.72 -18.84
N GLN A 7 33.88 -8.15 -18.41
CA GLN A 7 34.08 -8.65 -17.07
C GLN A 7 33.67 -7.50 -16.12
N GLN A 8 32.49 -7.62 -15.53
CA GLN A 8 32.09 -6.77 -14.42
C GLN A 8 33.06 -7.06 -13.29
N ALA A 9 33.81 -6.05 -12.88
CA ALA A 9 34.68 -6.13 -11.73
C ALA A 9 33.83 -6.55 -10.52
N GLN A 10 34.14 -7.70 -9.92
CA GLN A 10 33.49 -8.15 -8.71
C GLN A 10 33.67 -7.09 -7.62
N PRO A 11 32.61 -6.72 -6.90
CA PRO A 11 32.75 -5.78 -5.79
C PRO A 11 33.70 -6.37 -4.76
N GLN A 12 34.77 -5.63 -4.44
CA GLN A 12 35.77 -6.05 -3.48
C GLN A 12 35.61 -5.24 -2.18
N LEU A 13 35.87 -5.90 -1.06
CA LEU A 13 36.01 -5.20 0.22
C LEU A 13 37.31 -4.40 0.22
N LEU A 14 37.23 -3.08 0.29
CA LEU A 14 38.37 -2.15 0.18
C LEU A 14 39.46 -2.32 1.27
N PHE A 15 39.16 -3.10 2.33
CA PHE A 15 40.01 -3.24 3.51
C PHE A 15 40.58 -4.64 3.72
N VAL A 16 40.37 -5.56 2.76
CA VAL A 16 40.91 -6.92 2.83
C VAL A 16 41.88 -7.11 1.68
N ASP A 17 43.15 -7.08 1.99
CA ASP A 17 44.25 -7.26 1.00
C ASP A 17 45.19 -8.36 1.49
N GLY A 18 45.58 -9.27 0.61
CA GLY A 18 46.44 -10.42 0.91
C GLY A 18 46.09 -11.69 0.11
N SER A 19 47.00 -12.65 0.13
CA SER A 19 46.76 -13.95 -0.45
C SER A 19 45.76 -14.76 0.41
N PHE A 20 45.03 -15.68 -0.22
CA PHE A 20 44.12 -16.57 0.52
C PHE A 20 44.82 -17.29 1.69
N GLN A 21 46.05 -17.71 1.48
CA GLN A 21 46.82 -18.44 2.49
C GLN A 21 47.14 -17.57 3.70
N GLU A 22 47.55 -16.33 3.48
CA GLU A 22 47.84 -15.36 4.55
C GLU A 22 46.58 -15.01 5.35
N LEU A 23 45.51 -14.68 4.65
CA LEU A 23 44.23 -14.31 5.25
C LEU A 23 43.60 -15.50 6.00
N ALA A 24 43.69 -16.71 5.48
CA ALA A 24 43.21 -17.91 6.14
C ALA A 24 44.00 -18.26 7.41
N ARG A 25 45.31 -18.01 7.42
CA ARG A 25 46.16 -18.16 8.64
C ARG A 25 45.78 -17.10 9.69
N GLU A 26 45.66 -15.85 9.29
CA GLU A 26 45.22 -14.76 10.21
C GLU A 26 43.90 -15.08 10.82
N MET A 27 42.90 -15.51 10.05
CA MET A 27 41.59 -15.88 10.54
C MET A 27 41.63 -17.11 11.46
N ALA A 28 42.48 -18.09 11.15
CA ALA A 28 42.65 -19.29 11.99
C ALA A 28 43.33 -18.97 13.34
N ASP A 29 44.32 -18.07 13.33
CA ASP A 29 44.96 -17.58 14.54
C ASP A 29 43.95 -16.80 15.39
N TYR A 30 43.12 -15.97 14.78
CA TYR A 30 42.07 -15.20 15.44
C TYR A 30 40.97 -16.07 16.06
N LEU A 31 40.55 -17.14 15.41
CA LEU A 31 39.57 -18.10 15.91
C LEU A 31 40.17 -19.17 16.84
N HIS A 32 41.47 -19.11 17.14
CA HIS A 32 42.18 -20.06 17.98
C HIS A 32 42.16 -21.52 17.46
N ILE A 33 42.09 -21.70 16.13
CA ILE A 33 42.12 -23.02 15.44
C ILE A 33 43.35 -23.16 14.56
N ALA A 34 44.37 -22.37 14.82
CA ALA A 34 45.60 -22.35 14.01
C ALA A 34 46.26 -23.72 13.82
N ASP A 35 46.31 -24.53 14.88
CA ASP A 35 46.96 -25.85 14.84
C ASP A 35 46.27 -26.83 13.88
N GLU A 36 44.97 -26.69 13.70
CA GLU A 36 44.17 -27.51 12.79
C GLU A 36 44.24 -27.07 11.32
N VAL A 37 44.43 -25.75 11.09
CA VAL A 37 44.35 -25.11 9.78
C VAL A 37 45.69 -24.94 9.13
N LYS A 38 46.78 -24.63 9.88
CA LYS A 38 48.15 -24.44 9.36
C LYS A 38 48.63 -25.57 8.44
N PRO A 39 48.49 -26.86 8.79
CA PRO A 39 48.94 -27.95 7.93
C PRO A 39 48.13 -28.10 6.63
N LEU A 40 46.93 -27.52 6.57
CA LEU A 40 46.05 -27.61 5.41
C LEU A 40 46.23 -26.41 4.46
N VAL A 41 46.58 -25.23 4.97
CA VAL A 41 46.71 -23.99 4.20
C VAL A 41 47.89 -24.05 3.21
N GLU A 42 48.93 -24.86 3.51
CA GLU A 42 50.10 -25.04 2.62
C GLU A 42 49.76 -25.81 1.33
N ASN A 43 48.64 -26.51 1.30
CA ASN A 43 48.21 -27.29 0.16
C ASN A 43 46.97 -26.66 -0.49
N GLU A 44 47.12 -26.01 -1.66
CA GLU A 44 46.02 -25.38 -2.40
C GLU A 44 44.86 -26.34 -2.72
N ALA A 45 45.11 -27.62 -2.89
CA ALA A 45 44.09 -28.65 -3.10
C ALA A 45 43.15 -28.82 -1.91
N LYS A 46 43.50 -28.32 -0.70
CA LYS A 46 42.72 -28.43 0.51
C LYS A 46 41.98 -27.12 0.90
N LYS A 47 41.89 -26.15 -0.01
CA LYS A 47 41.24 -24.86 0.22
C LYS A 47 39.83 -25.02 0.78
N GLU A 48 39.02 -25.92 0.25
CA GLU A 48 37.65 -26.16 0.70
C GLU A 48 37.60 -26.80 2.11
N GLU A 49 38.56 -27.62 2.50
CA GLU A 49 38.67 -28.18 3.84
C GLU A 49 38.98 -27.05 4.87
N VAL A 50 39.89 -26.17 4.50
CA VAL A 50 40.25 -24.97 5.31
C VAL A 50 38.99 -24.10 5.54
N LEU A 51 38.28 -23.76 4.47
CA LEU A 51 37.05 -22.97 4.55
C LEU A 51 35.98 -23.65 5.40
N SER A 52 35.79 -24.96 5.23
CA SER A 52 34.84 -25.72 6.06
C SER A 52 35.13 -25.64 7.56
N LYS A 53 36.42 -25.68 7.95
CA LYS A 53 36.84 -25.56 9.35
C LYS A 53 36.64 -24.12 9.86
N LEU A 54 37.05 -23.10 9.10
CA LEU A 54 36.88 -21.72 9.44
C LEU A 54 35.40 -21.35 9.63
N VAL A 55 34.54 -21.78 8.70
CA VAL A 55 33.10 -21.50 8.78
C VAL A 55 32.42 -22.23 9.94
N ARG A 56 32.81 -23.45 10.26
CA ARG A 56 32.30 -24.15 11.45
C ARG A 56 32.65 -23.41 12.76
N SER A 57 33.85 -22.83 12.79
CA SER A 57 34.33 -22.06 13.95
C SER A 57 33.83 -20.61 13.97
N SER A 58 33.15 -20.14 12.91
CA SER A 58 32.65 -18.75 12.81
C SER A 58 31.65 -18.37 13.91
N ALA A 59 31.03 -19.36 14.58
CA ALA A 59 30.19 -19.10 15.75
C ALA A 59 30.93 -18.38 16.90
N ALA A 60 32.27 -18.52 16.99
CA ALA A 60 33.10 -17.83 17.95
C ALA A 60 33.13 -16.30 17.74
N LEU A 61 32.79 -15.83 16.53
CA LEU A 61 32.71 -14.40 16.23
C LEU A 61 31.64 -13.67 17.07
N SER A 62 30.63 -14.38 17.59
CA SER A 62 29.64 -13.78 18.49
C SER A 62 30.22 -13.32 19.84
N SER A 63 31.39 -13.80 20.22
CA SER A 63 32.09 -13.42 21.48
C SER A 63 33.23 -12.43 21.31
N VAL A 64 33.49 -12.01 20.09
CA VAL A 64 34.55 -11.06 19.73
C VAL A 64 34.20 -9.64 20.20
N PRO A 65 35.18 -8.78 20.58
CA PRO A 65 34.94 -7.39 20.91
C PRO A 65 34.23 -6.62 19.78
N GLU A 66 33.30 -5.76 20.12
CA GLU A 66 32.50 -4.96 19.17
C GLU A 66 33.35 -4.28 18.07
N LYS A 67 34.48 -3.69 18.47
CA LYS A 67 35.38 -2.97 17.54
C LYS A 67 36.03 -3.86 16.50
N GLU A 68 36.22 -5.14 16.79
CA GLU A 68 36.91 -6.10 15.93
C GLU A 68 35.93 -6.91 15.08
N PHE A 69 34.65 -6.99 15.49
CA PHE A 69 33.64 -7.80 14.82
C PHE A 69 33.50 -7.49 13.33
N THR A 70 33.45 -6.21 12.96
CA THR A 70 33.28 -5.80 11.55
C THR A 70 34.49 -6.23 10.69
N ALA A 71 35.71 -6.09 11.20
CA ALA A 71 36.92 -6.51 10.48
C ALA A 71 36.97 -8.04 10.33
N ALA A 72 36.71 -8.76 11.42
CA ALA A 72 36.71 -10.23 11.41
C ALA A 72 35.60 -10.81 10.53
N SER A 73 34.38 -10.23 10.58
CA SER A 73 33.27 -10.67 9.73
C SER A 73 33.57 -10.42 8.24
N ASN A 74 34.14 -9.26 7.89
CA ASN A 74 34.52 -8.92 6.52
C ASN A 74 35.61 -9.86 5.99
N LEU A 75 36.62 -10.19 6.81
CA LEU A 75 37.66 -11.15 6.45
C LEU A 75 37.06 -12.53 6.20
N MET A 76 36.17 -13.00 7.07
CA MET A 76 35.47 -14.30 6.88
C MET A 76 34.64 -14.32 5.61
N VAL A 77 33.86 -13.26 5.33
CA VAL A 77 33.06 -13.13 4.11
C VAL A 77 33.95 -13.18 2.87
N HIS A 78 35.05 -12.44 2.88
CA HIS A 78 36.00 -12.41 1.77
C HIS A 78 36.58 -13.81 1.47
N LEU A 79 36.99 -14.55 2.51
CA LEU A 79 37.49 -15.91 2.37
C LEU A 79 36.45 -16.87 1.79
N VAL A 80 35.21 -16.80 2.28
CA VAL A 80 34.11 -17.67 1.82
C VAL A 80 33.74 -17.38 0.36
N LEU A 81 33.74 -16.10 -0.06
CA LEU A 81 33.45 -15.75 -1.45
C LEU A 81 34.56 -16.15 -2.44
N GLN A 82 35.76 -16.47 -1.96
CA GLN A 82 36.82 -17.08 -2.76
C GLN A 82 36.71 -18.60 -2.92
N SER A 83 35.72 -19.23 -2.29
CA SER A 83 35.40 -20.66 -2.46
C SER A 83 34.98 -20.97 -3.90
N GLU A 84 35.26 -22.20 -4.37
CA GLU A 84 34.75 -22.71 -5.64
C GLU A 84 33.21 -22.89 -5.59
N ASP A 85 32.68 -23.27 -4.43
CA ASP A 85 31.26 -23.43 -4.21
C ASP A 85 30.79 -22.69 -2.92
N PRO A 86 30.56 -21.37 -3.00
CA PRO A 86 30.09 -20.59 -1.84
C PRO A 86 28.78 -21.09 -1.25
N LYS A 87 27.93 -21.80 -2.03
CA LYS A 87 26.64 -22.34 -1.58
C LYS A 87 26.75 -23.24 -0.37
N LYS A 88 27.88 -23.97 -0.23
CA LYS A 88 28.11 -24.88 0.90
C LYS A 88 28.38 -24.16 2.21
N HIS A 89 29.00 -23.00 2.15
CA HIS A 89 29.52 -22.28 3.31
C HIS A 89 28.59 -21.13 3.78
N LEU A 90 27.91 -20.45 2.85
CA LEU A 90 27.08 -19.28 3.16
C LEU A 90 25.95 -19.56 4.17
N PRO A 91 25.20 -20.68 4.10
CA PRO A 91 24.14 -20.91 5.08
C PRO A 91 24.65 -20.98 6.52
N THR A 92 25.79 -21.67 6.74
CA THR A 92 26.41 -21.78 8.07
C THR A 92 26.95 -20.44 8.53
N LEU A 93 27.54 -19.65 7.63
CA LEU A 93 28.04 -18.31 7.92
C LEU A 93 26.90 -17.35 8.28
N CYS A 94 25.82 -17.34 7.50
CA CYS A 94 24.64 -16.54 7.80
C CYS A 94 24.01 -16.92 9.14
N GLN A 95 23.95 -18.21 9.46
CA GLN A 95 23.49 -18.70 10.77
C GLN A 95 24.40 -18.23 11.92
N ALA A 96 25.73 -18.21 11.71
CA ALA A 96 26.67 -17.72 12.70
C ALA A 96 26.47 -16.20 12.96
N PHE A 97 26.30 -15.41 11.92
CA PHE A 97 26.07 -13.97 12.02
C PHE A 97 24.66 -13.61 12.55
N SER A 98 23.71 -14.51 12.48
CA SER A 98 22.38 -14.33 13.06
C SER A 98 22.34 -14.54 14.60
N LYS A 99 23.45 -14.99 15.19
CA LYS A 99 23.52 -15.15 16.65
C LYS A 99 23.76 -13.81 17.35
N PRO A 100 23.20 -13.60 18.54
CA PRO A 100 23.45 -12.39 19.32
C PRO A 100 24.94 -12.20 19.60
N ILE A 101 25.45 -11.00 19.43
CA ILE A 101 26.83 -10.64 19.75
C ILE A 101 26.93 -10.34 21.25
N ALA A 102 27.54 -11.22 22.00
CA ALA A 102 27.62 -11.15 23.46
C ALA A 102 28.33 -9.89 23.98
N SER A 103 29.32 -9.39 23.23
CA SER A 103 30.12 -8.20 23.58
C SER A 103 29.39 -6.87 23.36
N SER A 104 28.30 -6.85 22.60
CA SER A 104 27.56 -5.63 22.26
C SER A 104 26.05 -5.84 22.33
N PRO A 105 25.43 -5.74 23.50
CA PRO A 105 23.96 -5.91 23.66
C PRO A 105 23.15 -4.85 22.93
N VAL A 106 23.69 -3.65 22.74
CA VAL A 106 22.98 -2.51 22.13
C VAL A 106 23.18 -2.45 20.61
N ASN A 107 24.42 -2.58 20.15
CA ASN A 107 24.77 -2.40 18.73
C ASN A 107 24.85 -3.74 17.97
N GLY A 108 24.86 -4.87 18.69
CA GLY A 108 25.12 -6.19 18.14
C GLY A 108 24.16 -6.56 16.99
N VAL A 109 22.88 -6.21 17.10
CA VAL A 109 21.88 -6.45 16.04
C VAL A 109 22.24 -5.69 14.77
N GLY A 110 22.62 -4.42 14.89
CA GLY A 110 23.04 -3.60 13.75
C GLY A 110 24.31 -4.13 13.09
N LEU A 111 25.29 -4.59 13.87
CA LEU A 111 26.53 -5.20 13.36
C LEU A 111 26.28 -6.52 12.63
N SER A 112 25.42 -7.38 13.17
CA SER A 112 25.01 -8.61 12.53
C SER A 112 24.28 -8.34 11.20
N LEU A 113 23.35 -7.40 11.19
CA LEU A 113 22.64 -7.00 9.98
C LEU A 113 23.60 -6.43 8.93
N ASN A 114 24.58 -5.63 9.34
CA ASN A 114 25.61 -5.10 8.45
C ASN A 114 26.46 -6.22 7.83
N ALA A 115 26.87 -7.21 8.62
CA ALA A 115 27.63 -8.36 8.11
C ALA A 115 26.83 -9.19 7.09
N LEU A 116 25.54 -9.48 7.37
CA LEU A 116 24.64 -10.15 6.45
C LEU A 116 24.40 -9.36 5.16
N SER A 117 24.20 -8.03 5.30
CA SER A 117 24.05 -7.12 4.16
C SER A 117 25.33 -7.04 3.31
N THR A 118 26.49 -7.12 3.93
CA THR A 118 27.78 -7.18 3.23
C THR A 118 27.86 -8.43 2.36
N ILE A 119 27.47 -9.60 2.88
CA ILE A 119 27.40 -10.84 2.08
C ILE A 119 26.49 -10.63 0.87
N PHE A 120 25.28 -10.10 1.09
CA PHE A 120 24.30 -9.86 0.04
C PHE A 120 24.84 -8.94 -1.07
N ASN A 121 25.51 -7.85 -0.69
CA ASN A 121 26.01 -6.84 -1.63
C ASN A 121 27.23 -7.30 -2.42
N LEU A 122 28.05 -8.20 -1.87
CA LEU A 122 29.25 -8.72 -2.52
C LEU A 122 28.96 -9.83 -3.53
N ILE A 123 27.82 -10.52 -3.42
CA ILE A 123 27.38 -11.51 -4.39
C ILE A 123 26.86 -10.81 -5.63
N ALA A 124 27.25 -11.28 -6.82
CA ALA A 124 26.79 -10.72 -8.09
C ALA A 124 25.23 -10.67 -8.17
N PRO A 125 24.64 -9.61 -8.72
CA PRO A 125 23.20 -9.43 -8.77
C PRO A 125 22.44 -10.59 -9.40
N GLU A 126 22.98 -11.20 -10.42
CA GLU A 126 22.36 -12.29 -11.19
C GLU A 126 22.51 -13.68 -10.51
N ASN A 127 23.21 -13.74 -9.37
CA ASN A 127 23.48 -15.03 -8.73
C ASN A 127 22.30 -15.49 -7.86
N PRO A 128 21.71 -16.67 -8.13
CA PRO A 128 20.59 -17.20 -7.34
C PRO A 128 20.86 -17.39 -5.84
N ILE A 129 22.14 -17.45 -5.44
CA ILE A 129 22.53 -17.57 -4.02
C ILE A 129 22.02 -16.38 -3.21
N ARG A 130 21.87 -15.21 -3.85
CA ARG A 130 21.35 -14.01 -3.18
C ARG A 130 19.97 -14.24 -2.56
N PHE A 131 19.13 -15.06 -3.17
CA PHE A 131 17.85 -15.46 -2.60
C PHE A 131 18.03 -16.09 -1.21
N ASN A 132 18.93 -17.06 -1.06
CA ASN A 132 19.15 -17.72 0.23
C ASN A 132 19.71 -16.77 1.30
N VAL A 133 20.60 -15.86 0.90
CA VAL A 133 21.15 -14.84 1.81
C VAL A 133 20.07 -13.87 2.22
N PHE A 134 19.21 -13.44 1.30
CA PHE A 134 18.10 -12.56 1.59
C PHE A 134 17.09 -13.23 2.53
N MET A 135 16.78 -14.50 2.33
CA MET A 135 15.95 -15.28 3.26
C MET A 135 16.57 -15.36 4.66
N ALA A 136 17.89 -15.46 4.76
CA ALA A 136 18.58 -15.42 6.07
C ALA A 136 18.46 -14.03 6.73
N ILE A 137 18.56 -12.95 5.95
CA ILE A 137 18.32 -11.59 6.42
C ILE A 137 16.87 -11.44 6.93
N LEU A 138 15.89 -11.92 6.17
CA LEU A 138 14.47 -11.86 6.58
C LEU A 138 14.23 -12.57 7.90
N ARG A 139 14.77 -13.77 8.08
CA ARG A 139 14.65 -14.54 9.35
C ARG A 139 15.32 -13.82 10.51
N PHE A 140 16.45 -13.18 10.26
CA PHE A 140 17.12 -12.35 11.26
C PHE A 140 16.27 -11.15 11.65
N LEU A 141 15.71 -10.42 10.68
CA LEU A 141 14.83 -9.27 10.91
C LEU A 141 13.54 -9.66 11.62
N LYS A 142 12.97 -10.84 11.31
CA LYS A 142 11.82 -11.41 12.00
C LYS A 142 12.10 -11.58 13.50
N SER A 143 13.23 -12.20 13.86
CA SER A 143 13.58 -12.44 15.26
C SER A 143 13.81 -11.16 16.09
N HIS A 144 14.00 -10.02 15.43
CA HIS A 144 14.24 -8.71 16.05
C HIS A 144 13.12 -7.70 15.81
N ALA A 145 12.02 -8.09 15.14
CA ALA A 145 10.88 -7.24 14.78
C ALA A 145 11.30 -5.94 14.02
N MET A 146 12.27 -6.05 13.10
CA MET A 146 12.89 -4.91 12.40
C MET A 146 12.41 -4.80 10.94
N PHE A 147 11.11 -4.67 10.72
CA PHE A 147 10.56 -4.52 9.37
C PHE A 147 11.02 -3.23 8.68
N GLU A 148 11.12 -2.12 9.40
CA GLU A 148 11.50 -0.81 8.84
C GLU A 148 12.87 -0.81 8.17
N ALA A 149 13.78 -1.70 8.58
CA ALA A 149 15.11 -1.81 8.00
C ALA A 149 15.08 -2.34 6.55
N ILE A 150 14.07 -3.14 6.19
CA ILE A 150 13.96 -3.73 4.86
C ILE A 150 12.93 -3.05 3.96
N GLU A 151 11.94 -2.36 4.53
CA GLU A 151 10.84 -1.72 3.81
C GLU A 151 11.27 -0.90 2.58
N PRO A 152 12.34 -0.06 2.63
CA PRO A 152 12.79 0.73 1.47
C PRO A 152 13.28 -0.13 0.29
N TYR A 153 13.72 -1.37 0.56
CA TYR A 153 14.27 -2.28 -0.44
C TYR A 153 13.22 -3.18 -1.09
N LEU A 154 12.06 -3.35 -0.44
CA LEU A 154 11.01 -4.25 -0.91
C LEU A 154 10.42 -3.85 -2.27
N LYS A 155 10.54 -2.59 -2.66
CA LYS A 155 10.16 -2.09 -3.99
C LYS A 155 11.01 -2.70 -5.13
N HIS A 156 12.19 -3.22 -4.82
CA HIS A 156 13.08 -3.84 -5.80
C HIS A 156 12.85 -5.35 -5.98
N LEU A 157 11.99 -5.97 -5.15
CA LEU A 157 11.72 -7.41 -5.19
C LEU A 157 11.33 -7.93 -6.58
N PRO A 158 10.43 -7.28 -7.35
CA PRO A 158 10.08 -7.77 -8.68
C PRO A 158 11.29 -7.87 -9.61
N SER A 159 12.17 -6.86 -9.61
CA SER A 159 13.40 -6.86 -10.39
C SER A 159 14.36 -7.97 -9.94
N TRP A 160 14.48 -8.20 -8.64
CA TRP A 160 15.34 -9.24 -8.09
C TRP A 160 14.85 -10.65 -8.45
N PHE A 161 13.55 -10.87 -8.49
CA PHE A 161 12.98 -12.15 -8.90
C PHE A 161 13.31 -12.48 -10.36
N GLU A 162 13.31 -11.49 -11.24
CA GLU A 162 13.73 -11.63 -12.64
C GLU A 162 15.24 -11.89 -12.73
N GLU A 163 16.07 -11.13 -12.00
CA GLU A 163 17.53 -11.28 -11.98
C GLU A 163 17.97 -12.65 -11.45
N TRP A 164 17.30 -13.16 -10.40
CA TRP A 164 17.62 -14.45 -9.79
C TRP A 164 16.98 -15.63 -10.52
N ALA A 165 16.13 -15.36 -11.51
CA ALA A 165 15.33 -16.38 -12.22
C ALA A 165 14.61 -17.34 -11.26
N THR A 166 14.02 -16.79 -10.20
CA THR A 166 13.33 -17.57 -9.17
C THR A 166 11.96 -18.01 -9.65
N GLY A 167 11.65 -19.31 -9.47
CA GLY A 167 10.30 -19.84 -9.71
C GLY A 167 9.26 -19.27 -8.73
N GLU A 168 7.99 -19.43 -9.05
CA GLU A 168 6.86 -18.91 -8.28
C GLU A 168 6.83 -19.41 -6.83
N GLU A 169 7.20 -20.66 -6.61
CA GLU A 169 7.30 -21.25 -5.27
C GLU A 169 8.29 -20.49 -4.36
N PHE A 170 9.46 -20.12 -4.90
CA PHE A 170 10.47 -19.35 -4.15
C PHE A 170 10.00 -17.91 -3.90
N GLN A 171 9.28 -17.30 -4.87
CA GLN A 171 8.68 -15.98 -4.69
C GLN A 171 7.62 -16.01 -3.59
N ARG A 172 6.78 -17.05 -3.58
CA ARG A 172 5.76 -17.31 -2.56
C ARG A 172 6.38 -17.41 -1.17
N GLN A 173 7.42 -18.25 -1.04
CA GLN A 173 8.16 -18.40 0.21
C GLN A 173 8.72 -17.06 0.71
N MET A 174 9.26 -16.23 -0.19
CA MET A 174 9.80 -14.93 0.19
C MET A 174 8.72 -13.96 0.63
N TYR A 175 7.60 -13.87 -0.08
CA TYR A 175 6.48 -13.02 0.33
C TYR A 175 5.89 -13.46 1.67
N GLU A 176 5.81 -14.76 1.92
CA GLU A 176 5.37 -15.29 3.20
C GLU A 176 6.30 -14.87 4.36
N GLU A 177 7.62 -15.01 4.16
CA GLU A 177 8.60 -14.63 5.18
C GLU A 177 8.58 -13.11 5.43
N ILE A 178 8.41 -12.27 4.40
CA ILE A 178 8.23 -10.82 4.54
C ILE A 178 6.96 -10.51 5.35
N ALA A 179 5.87 -11.20 5.06
CA ALA A 179 4.62 -11.04 5.81
C ALA A 179 4.79 -11.38 7.29
N GLU A 180 5.60 -12.42 7.60
CA GLU A 180 5.93 -12.76 8.99
C GLU A 180 6.78 -11.69 9.67
N VAL A 181 7.78 -11.13 8.96
CA VAL A 181 8.60 -10.02 9.49
C VAL A 181 7.73 -8.80 9.81
N ALA A 182 6.80 -8.46 8.91
CA ALA A 182 5.87 -7.35 9.10
C ALA A 182 4.94 -7.59 10.30
N LYS A 183 4.43 -8.82 10.46
CA LYS A 183 3.55 -9.21 11.56
C LYS A 183 4.24 -9.12 12.93
N GLU A 184 5.47 -9.61 13.04
CA GLU A 184 6.25 -9.51 14.27
C GLU A 184 6.59 -8.05 14.63
N ALA A 185 6.70 -7.17 13.64
CA ALA A 185 6.88 -5.74 13.83
C ALA A 185 5.57 -4.99 14.14
N GLY A 186 4.41 -5.67 14.19
CA GLY A 186 3.11 -5.07 14.43
C GLY A 186 2.55 -4.29 13.21
N LYS A 187 3.07 -4.56 12.02
CA LYS A 187 2.63 -3.98 10.74
C LYS A 187 1.65 -4.93 10.05
N ASP A 188 0.42 -5.02 10.58
CA ASP A 188 -0.57 -5.99 10.12
C ASP A 188 -1.04 -5.71 8.68
N GLU A 189 -1.11 -4.45 8.26
CA GLU A 189 -1.52 -4.06 6.90
C GLU A 189 -0.51 -4.52 5.87
N GLU A 190 0.76 -4.25 6.09
CA GLU A 190 1.85 -4.69 5.22
C GLU A 190 1.95 -6.22 5.19
N SER A 191 1.79 -6.88 6.36
CA SER A 191 1.72 -8.34 6.43
C SER A 191 0.63 -8.90 5.52
N TYR A 192 -0.57 -8.35 5.60
CA TYR A 192 -1.70 -8.74 4.77
C TYR A 192 -1.44 -8.54 3.27
N GLU A 193 -0.89 -7.38 2.88
CA GLU A 193 -0.54 -7.13 1.48
C GLU A 193 0.44 -8.16 0.90
N TYR A 194 1.46 -8.56 1.70
CA TYR A 194 2.42 -9.58 1.25
C TYR A 194 1.81 -10.97 1.20
N ILE A 195 0.86 -11.32 2.06
CA ILE A 195 0.09 -12.56 1.93
C ILE A 195 -0.75 -12.56 0.65
N LEU A 196 -1.38 -11.45 0.27
CA LEU A 196 -2.10 -11.34 -1.00
C LEU A 196 -1.16 -11.47 -2.21
N LYS A 197 0.07 -10.92 -2.13
CA LYS A 197 1.08 -11.11 -3.18
C LYS A 197 1.51 -12.58 -3.28
N ALA A 198 1.69 -13.27 -2.15
CA ALA A 198 1.98 -14.70 -2.13
C ALA A 198 0.84 -15.53 -2.76
N LEU A 199 -0.42 -15.22 -2.45
CA LEU A 199 -1.57 -15.91 -3.04
C LEU A 199 -1.72 -15.68 -4.56
N ARG A 200 -1.27 -14.55 -5.07
CA ARG A 200 -1.28 -14.25 -6.52
C ARG A 200 -0.18 -14.98 -7.31
N THR A 201 0.75 -15.67 -6.64
CA THR A 201 1.77 -16.52 -7.31
C THR A 201 1.24 -17.92 -7.62
N PHE A 202 0.04 -18.29 -7.16
CA PHE A 202 -0.57 -19.56 -7.57
C PHE A 202 -1.14 -19.43 -8.98
N ASP A 203 -0.95 -20.48 -9.79
CA ASP A 203 -1.50 -20.51 -11.14
C ASP A 203 -3.04 -20.61 -11.08
N ALA A 204 -3.71 -19.57 -11.59
CA ALA A 204 -5.17 -19.50 -11.59
C ALA A 204 -5.86 -20.59 -12.45
N ASP A 205 -5.12 -21.14 -13.41
CA ASP A 205 -5.62 -22.16 -14.35
C ASP A 205 -5.34 -23.59 -13.86
N ASP A 206 -4.42 -23.76 -12.88
CA ASP A 206 -4.08 -25.06 -12.32
C ASP A 206 -4.87 -25.34 -11.02
N LYS A 207 -5.82 -26.27 -11.12
CA LYS A 207 -6.65 -26.69 -9.97
C LYS A 207 -5.86 -27.41 -8.88
N GLU A 208 -4.77 -28.08 -9.22
CA GLU A 208 -3.92 -28.78 -8.24
C GLU A 208 -3.14 -27.76 -7.41
N ASP A 209 -2.61 -26.71 -8.04
CA ASP A 209 -1.89 -25.63 -7.35
C ASP A 209 -2.85 -24.82 -6.45
N ILE A 210 -4.04 -24.45 -6.95
CA ILE A 210 -5.08 -23.75 -6.19
C ILE A 210 -5.57 -24.56 -4.99
N GLY A 211 -5.69 -25.88 -5.14
CA GLY A 211 -6.16 -26.82 -4.12
C GLY A 211 -5.08 -27.30 -3.16
N SER A 212 -3.82 -26.88 -3.32
CA SER A 212 -2.70 -27.31 -2.50
C SER A 212 -2.87 -26.95 -1.02
N GLU A 213 -2.25 -27.68 -0.11
CA GLU A 213 -2.29 -27.40 1.32
C GLU A 213 -1.73 -26.00 1.64
N ASP A 214 -0.71 -25.56 0.92
CA ASP A 214 -0.13 -24.22 1.07
C ASP A 214 -1.10 -23.13 0.62
N ALA A 215 -1.79 -23.31 -0.51
CA ALA A 215 -2.80 -22.39 -0.99
C ALA A 215 -3.97 -22.26 0.01
N GLN A 216 -4.44 -23.38 0.56
CA GLN A 216 -5.48 -23.37 1.57
C GLN A 216 -5.03 -22.67 2.86
N ARG A 217 -3.83 -22.98 3.35
CA ARG A 217 -3.23 -22.37 4.56
C ARG A 217 -3.11 -20.85 4.42
N LEU A 218 -2.56 -20.39 3.29
CA LEU A 218 -2.39 -18.95 3.02
C LEU A 218 -3.73 -18.26 2.81
N SER A 219 -4.69 -18.91 2.14
CA SER A 219 -6.04 -18.37 1.94
C SER A 219 -6.79 -18.19 3.27
N LEU A 220 -6.75 -19.20 4.15
CA LEU A 220 -7.33 -19.10 5.49
C LEU A 220 -6.67 -18.00 6.31
N ARG A 221 -5.35 -17.84 6.20
CA ARG A 221 -4.63 -16.76 6.86
C ARG A 221 -5.06 -15.40 6.32
N ALA A 222 -5.13 -15.22 5.00
CA ALA A 222 -5.57 -13.98 4.39
C ALA A 222 -6.99 -13.59 4.81
N VAL A 223 -7.92 -14.53 4.81
CA VAL A 223 -9.30 -14.31 5.26
C VAL A 223 -9.33 -13.92 6.74
N ARG A 224 -8.59 -14.62 7.59
CA ARG A 224 -8.50 -14.30 9.02
C ARG A 224 -7.92 -12.91 9.27
N ASP A 225 -6.78 -12.58 8.64
CA ASP A 225 -6.12 -11.29 8.79
C ASP A 225 -7.03 -10.16 8.26
N ALA A 226 -7.73 -10.36 7.13
CA ALA A 226 -8.74 -9.43 6.61
C ALA A 226 -9.91 -9.22 7.58
N LEU A 227 -10.44 -10.28 8.19
CA LEU A 227 -11.55 -10.20 9.13
C LEU A 227 -11.18 -9.48 10.43
N LEU A 228 -9.99 -9.75 10.97
CA LEU A 228 -9.53 -9.18 12.24
C LEU A 228 -8.90 -7.79 12.11
N SER A 229 -8.51 -7.36 10.91
CA SER A 229 -7.97 -6.01 10.68
C SER A 229 -9.00 -4.93 11.02
N ASN A 230 -8.55 -3.86 11.68
CA ASN A 230 -9.40 -2.72 12.03
C ASN A 230 -9.54 -1.69 10.88
N THR A 231 -8.72 -1.80 9.86
CA THR A 231 -8.62 -0.83 8.75
C THR A 231 -9.12 -1.40 7.42
N HIS A 232 -9.11 -2.73 7.28
CA HIS A 232 -9.52 -3.40 6.06
C HIS A 232 -11.04 -3.69 6.07
N TYR A 233 -11.78 -3.00 5.21
CA TYR A 233 -13.25 -3.11 5.10
C TYR A 233 -13.74 -3.60 3.73
N LEU A 234 -12.85 -3.70 2.73
CA LEU A 234 -13.18 -4.12 1.38
C LEU A 234 -12.65 -5.53 1.13
N PHE A 235 -13.53 -6.48 0.98
CA PHE A 235 -13.18 -7.90 0.82
C PHE A 235 -13.12 -8.34 -0.66
N THR A 236 -13.29 -7.41 -1.60
CA THR A 236 -13.26 -7.72 -3.04
C THR A 236 -11.89 -8.17 -3.54
N ASP A 237 -10.82 -7.69 -2.92
CA ASP A 237 -9.43 -8.02 -3.23
C ASP A 237 -9.11 -9.48 -2.89
N VAL A 238 -9.45 -9.91 -1.67
CA VAL A 238 -9.24 -11.29 -1.22
C VAL A 238 -10.20 -12.27 -1.91
N ARG A 239 -11.46 -11.87 -2.12
CA ARG A 239 -12.47 -12.70 -2.78
C ARG A 239 -12.20 -12.93 -4.27
N SER A 240 -11.47 -12.03 -4.92
CA SER A 240 -11.10 -12.18 -6.33
C SER A 240 -10.03 -13.25 -6.59
N ILE A 241 -9.36 -13.75 -5.54
CA ILE A 241 -8.27 -14.71 -5.64
C ILE A 241 -8.83 -16.12 -5.82
N PRO A 242 -8.40 -16.89 -6.87
CA PRO A 242 -8.93 -18.23 -7.14
C PRO A 242 -8.74 -19.21 -5.99
N SER A 243 -7.61 -19.18 -5.28
CA SER A 243 -7.35 -20.05 -4.13
C SER A 243 -8.30 -19.77 -2.95
N VAL A 244 -8.73 -18.52 -2.77
CA VAL A 244 -9.72 -18.15 -1.74
C VAL A 244 -11.13 -18.62 -2.16
N GLN A 245 -11.47 -18.52 -3.45
CA GLN A 245 -12.74 -19.04 -3.96
C GLN A 245 -12.86 -20.55 -3.78
N ASN A 246 -11.75 -21.28 -3.91
CA ASN A 246 -11.69 -22.72 -3.67
C ASN A 246 -11.95 -23.10 -2.19
N LEU A 247 -11.89 -22.17 -1.24
CA LEU A 247 -12.30 -22.42 0.14
C LEU A 247 -13.77 -22.79 0.27
N SER A 248 -14.62 -22.43 -0.71
CA SER A 248 -16.03 -22.85 -0.72
C SER A 248 -16.19 -24.36 -0.74
N GLU A 249 -15.23 -25.10 -1.33
CA GLU A 249 -15.23 -26.56 -1.40
C GLU A 249 -14.55 -27.19 -0.18
N THR A 250 -13.46 -26.61 0.31
CA THR A 250 -12.62 -27.17 1.37
C THR A 250 -13.00 -26.70 2.78
N HIS A 251 -13.36 -25.42 2.91
CA HIS A 251 -13.72 -24.78 4.18
C HIS A 251 -14.97 -23.91 4.04
N PRO A 252 -16.15 -24.51 3.81
CA PRO A 252 -17.38 -23.79 3.46
C PRO A 252 -17.81 -22.77 4.51
N VAL A 253 -17.56 -23.03 5.80
CA VAL A 253 -17.91 -22.12 6.89
C VAL A 253 -17.09 -20.82 6.83
N TYR A 254 -15.78 -20.91 6.50
CA TYR A 254 -14.96 -19.71 6.30
C TYR A 254 -15.39 -18.92 5.05
N SER A 255 -15.74 -19.62 3.98
CA SER A 255 -16.24 -18.97 2.76
C SER A 255 -17.57 -18.25 3.03
N GLN A 256 -18.48 -18.88 3.76
CA GLN A 256 -19.75 -18.26 4.17
C GLN A 256 -19.52 -17.02 5.03
N LEU A 257 -18.62 -17.10 6.02
CA LEU A 257 -18.26 -15.94 6.84
C LEU A 257 -17.69 -14.80 6.01
N LEU A 258 -16.80 -15.10 5.04
CA LEU A 258 -16.25 -14.10 4.14
C LEU A 258 -17.33 -13.44 3.29
N ASP A 259 -18.28 -14.22 2.75
CA ASP A 259 -19.40 -13.72 1.95
C ASP A 259 -20.32 -12.81 2.77
N ILE A 260 -20.58 -13.13 4.04
CA ILE A 260 -21.35 -12.29 4.96
C ILE A 260 -20.65 -10.93 5.13
N PHE A 261 -19.34 -10.93 5.41
CA PHE A 261 -18.59 -9.69 5.54
C PHE A 261 -18.44 -8.90 4.23
N ALA A 262 -18.47 -9.57 3.08
CA ALA A 262 -18.40 -8.93 1.78
C ALA A 262 -19.71 -8.28 1.35
N GLU A 263 -20.87 -8.94 1.54
CA GLU A 263 -22.12 -8.56 0.89
C GLU A 263 -23.32 -8.38 1.83
N GLN A 264 -23.35 -9.12 2.97
CA GLN A 264 -24.53 -9.24 3.83
C GLN A 264 -24.47 -8.28 5.03
N ASP A 265 -25.52 -8.29 5.86
CA ASP A 265 -25.72 -7.37 6.96
C ASP A 265 -25.55 -8.04 8.35
N LEU A 266 -25.81 -7.26 9.42
CA LEU A 266 -25.67 -7.74 10.80
C LEU A 266 -26.63 -8.88 11.17
N GLU A 267 -27.82 -8.91 10.59
CA GLU A 267 -28.79 -10.01 10.83
C GLU A 267 -28.20 -11.34 10.34
N ASP A 268 -27.67 -11.37 9.13
CA ASP A 268 -27.05 -12.56 8.54
C ASP A 268 -25.83 -13.04 9.36
N TYR A 269 -25.06 -12.11 9.94
CA TYR A 269 -23.95 -12.46 10.81
C TYR A 269 -24.42 -13.09 12.13
N ASN A 270 -25.50 -12.60 12.72
CA ASN A 270 -26.08 -13.17 13.93
C ASN A 270 -26.65 -14.57 13.64
N ASP A 271 -27.38 -14.75 12.54
CA ASP A 271 -27.89 -16.03 12.10
C ASP A 271 -26.76 -17.05 11.88
N PHE A 272 -25.66 -16.61 11.24
CA PHE A 272 -24.46 -17.43 11.07
C PHE A 272 -23.86 -17.87 12.42
N ASN A 273 -23.79 -16.97 13.40
CA ASN A 273 -23.24 -17.29 14.71
C ASN A 273 -24.11 -18.28 15.47
N ASP A 274 -25.43 -18.21 15.29
CA ASP A 274 -26.39 -19.15 15.88
C ASP A 274 -26.35 -20.53 15.18
N GLU A 275 -26.13 -20.54 13.85
CA GLU A 275 -25.99 -21.80 13.09
C GLU A 275 -24.67 -22.53 13.37
N HIS A 276 -23.60 -21.77 13.59
CA HIS A 276 -22.24 -22.27 13.79
C HIS A 276 -21.70 -21.96 15.19
N GLU A 277 -22.49 -22.30 16.21
CA GLU A 277 -22.15 -22.05 17.61
C GLU A 277 -20.74 -22.61 17.98
N GLY A 278 -19.90 -21.76 18.55
CA GLY A 278 -18.53 -22.12 18.94
C GLY A 278 -17.48 -22.12 17.83
N PHE A 279 -17.83 -21.84 16.57
CA PHE A 279 -16.88 -21.77 15.46
C PHE A 279 -15.87 -20.61 15.66
N ILE A 280 -16.37 -19.44 16.03
CA ILE A 280 -15.55 -18.23 16.24
C ILE A 280 -14.50 -18.46 17.34
N GLU A 281 -14.91 -19.10 18.43
CA GLU A 281 -14.01 -19.42 19.57
C GLU A 281 -12.98 -20.49 19.18
N LYS A 282 -13.42 -21.54 18.49
CA LYS A 282 -12.54 -22.61 18.01
C LYS A 282 -11.43 -22.09 17.09
N GLU A 283 -11.78 -21.18 16.21
CA GLU A 283 -10.85 -20.56 15.25
C GLU A 283 -10.09 -19.38 15.87
N LYS A 284 -10.27 -19.09 17.15
CA LYS A 284 -9.63 -17.97 17.89
C LYS A 284 -9.88 -16.62 17.22
N LEU A 285 -11.05 -16.43 16.65
CA LEU A 285 -11.49 -15.14 16.13
C LEU A 285 -12.09 -14.32 17.28
N ASP A 286 -11.88 -13.02 17.24
CA ASP A 286 -12.40 -12.09 18.25
C ASP A 286 -13.83 -11.68 17.85
N HIS A 287 -14.84 -12.24 18.53
CA HIS A 287 -16.24 -11.97 18.26
C HIS A 287 -16.60 -10.48 18.40
N GLU A 288 -16.05 -9.79 19.41
CA GLU A 288 -16.34 -8.37 19.62
C GLU A 288 -15.84 -7.51 18.47
N LYS A 289 -14.63 -7.80 17.98
CA LYS A 289 -14.07 -7.12 16.80
C LYS A 289 -14.89 -7.39 15.55
N LEU A 290 -15.24 -8.65 15.30
CA LEU A 290 -16.06 -9.05 14.15
C LEU A 290 -17.42 -8.36 14.20
N HIS A 291 -18.11 -8.40 15.32
CA HIS A 291 -19.42 -7.79 15.51
C HIS A 291 -19.39 -6.27 15.35
N ARG A 292 -18.36 -5.60 15.92
CA ARG A 292 -18.13 -4.16 15.71
C ARG A 292 -17.92 -3.84 14.24
N LYS A 293 -17.07 -4.61 13.56
CA LYS A 293 -16.77 -4.43 12.14
C LYS A 293 -18.02 -4.60 11.29
N MET A 294 -18.85 -5.62 11.61
CA MET A 294 -20.09 -5.87 10.90
C MET A 294 -21.10 -4.74 11.07
N ARG A 295 -21.21 -4.13 12.25
CA ARG A 295 -22.03 -2.92 12.46
C ARG A 295 -21.58 -1.77 11.58
N LEU A 296 -20.26 -1.50 11.48
CA LEU A 296 -19.73 -0.44 10.61
C LEU A 296 -20.06 -0.70 9.14
N LEU A 297 -19.92 -1.94 8.69
CA LEU A 297 -20.25 -2.37 7.33
C LEU A 297 -21.76 -2.27 7.04
N THR A 298 -22.61 -2.68 7.97
CA THR A 298 -24.07 -2.55 7.87
C THR A 298 -24.50 -1.08 7.77
N PHE A 299 -23.87 -0.19 8.55
CA PHE A 299 -24.12 1.25 8.42
C PHE A 299 -23.75 1.76 7.02
N ALA A 300 -22.59 1.35 6.49
CA ALA A 300 -22.16 1.74 5.15
C ALA A 300 -23.13 1.20 4.07
N SER A 301 -23.60 -0.04 4.21
CA SER A 301 -24.60 -0.63 3.31
C SER A 301 -25.93 0.16 3.35
N LEU A 302 -26.41 0.52 4.54
CA LEU A 302 -27.62 1.32 4.71
C LEU A 302 -27.45 2.69 4.05
N ALA A 303 -26.29 3.35 4.24
CA ALA A 303 -25.99 4.62 3.62
C ALA A 303 -25.93 4.54 2.08
N ALA A 304 -25.39 3.43 1.54
CA ALA A 304 -25.31 3.17 0.11
C ALA A 304 -26.70 2.91 -0.53
N GLN A 305 -27.59 2.26 0.20
CA GLN A 305 -28.96 1.95 -0.27
C GLN A 305 -29.90 3.17 -0.24
N THR A 306 -29.59 4.17 0.62
CA THR A 306 -30.44 5.34 0.81
C THR A 306 -30.31 6.35 -0.31
N THR A 307 -31.27 6.42 -1.21
CA THR A 307 -31.28 7.35 -2.36
C THR A 307 -31.49 8.82 -1.96
N SER A 308 -32.21 9.06 -0.85
CA SER A 308 -32.51 10.41 -0.30
C SER A 308 -31.29 11.11 0.32
N ARG A 309 -30.20 10.36 0.55
CA ARG A 309 -29.01 10.82 1.31
C ARG A 309 -29.34 11.32 2.73
N ARG A 310 -30.49 10.98 3.27
CA ARG A 310 -30.94 11.29 4.63
C ARG A 310 -31.34 10.00 5.30
N ILE A 311 -30.69 9.65 6.40
CA ILE A 311 -30.96 8.44 7.17
C ILE A 311 -31.43 8.87 8.55
N GLU A 312 -32.61 8.43 8.96
CA GLU A 312 -33.13 8.68 10.31
C GLU A 312 -32.35 7.85 11.33
N TYR A 313 -32.13 8.39 12.53
CA TYR A 313 -31.48 7.65 13.61
C TYR A 313 -32.23 6.37 13.97
N SER A 314 -33.56 6.38 13.89
CA SER A 314 -34.40 5.20 14.08
C SER A 314 -34.07 4.04 13.13
N ALA A 315 -33.80 4.36 11.87
CA ALA A 315 -33.39 3.38 10.86
C ALA A 315 -32.00 2.82 11.14
N VAL A 316 -31.06 3.70 11.55
CA VAL A 316 -29.71 3.26 11.95
C VAL A 316 -29.77 2.37 13.19
N ALA A 317 -30.49 2.80 14.24
CA ALA A 317 -30.64 2.05 15.48
C ALA A 317 -31.18 0.64 15.24
N LYS A 318 -32.17 0.52 14.36
CA LYS A 318 -32.75 -0.76 13.97
C LYS A 318 -31.76 -1.64 13.20
N ALA A 319 -31.06 -1.08 12.20
CA ALA A 319 -30.13 -1.84 11.37
C ALA A 319 -28.89 -2.32 12.14
N LEU A 320 -28.40 -1.51 13.09
CA LEU A 320 -27.23 -1.84 13.91
C LEU A 320 -27.61 -2.60 15.20
N GLN A 321 -28.90 -2.71 15.51
CA GLN A 321 -29.39 -3.31 16.76
C GLN A 321 -28.77 -2.63 18.00
N VAL A 322 -28.80 -1.29 18.02
CA VAL A 322 -28.23 -0.46 19.10
C VAL A 322 -29.26 0.54 19.62
N PRO A 323 -29.15 1.02 20.88
CA PRO A 323 -29.97 2.10 21.40
C PRO A 323 -29.83 3.37 20.56
N ALA A 324 -30.90 4.16 20.47
CA ALA A 324 -30.87 5.42 19.71
C ALA A 324 -29.82 6.42 20.19
N GLU A 325 -29.45 6.35 21.46
CA GLU A 325 -28.43 7.20 22.10
C GLU A 325 -27.01 6.91 21.57
N GLU A 326 -26.75 5.69 21.11
CA GLU A 326 -25.45 5.26 20.58
C GLU A 326 -25.26 5.56 19.08
N VAL A 327 -26.34 5.91 18.35
CA VAL A 327 -26.30 6.11 16.90
C VAL A 327 -25.27 7.15 16.48
N GLU A 328 -25.14 8.23 17.24
CA GLU A 328 -24.18 9.29 16.93
C GLU A 328 -22.74 8.80 17.07
N MET A 329 -22.45 7.99 18.09
CA MET A 329 -21.14 7.38 18.29
C MET A 329 -20.78 6.46 17.11
N TRP A 330 -21.71 5.60 16.70
CA TRP A 330 -21.51 4.71 15.56
C TRP A 330 -21.36 5.48 14.24
N ALA A 331 -22.09 6.58 14.05
CA ALA A 331 -21.93 7.44 12.88
C ALA A 331 -20.54 8.10 12.85
N ILE A 332 -20.00 8.52 14.00
CA ILE A 332 -18.64 9.04 14.09
C ILE A 332 -17.61 7.94 13.77
N ASP A 333 -17.81 6.73 14.29
CA ASP A 333 -16.93 5.61 14.05
C ASP A 333 -16.89 5.20 12.56
N VAL A 334 -18.03 5.21 11.87
CA VAL A 334 -18.12 4.95 10.42
C VAL A 334 -17.40 6.03 9.60
N ILE A 335 -17.50 7.30 10.01
CA ILE A 335 -16.76 8.39 9.38
C ILE A 335 -15.25 8.21 9.60
N ARG A 336 -14.82 7.87 10.81
CA ARG A 336 -13.40 7.61 11.13
C ARG A 336 -12.85 6.41 10.36
N ALA A 337 -13.67 5.40 10.14
CA ALA A 337 -13.32 4.24 9.30
C ALA A 337 -13.23 4.58 7.80
N GLY A 338 -13.60 5.81 7.38
CA GLY A 338 -13.56 6.23 5.98
C GLY A 338 -14.60 5.57 5.08
N LEU A 339 -15.58 4.86 5.66
CA LEU A 339 -16.63 4.16 4.91
C LEU A 339 -17.72 5.10 4.41
N VAL A 340 -18.05 6.13 5.20
CA VAL A 340 -19.08 7.11 4.87
C VAL A 340 -18.57 8.50 5.23
N GLU A 341 -18.80 9.48 4.37
CA GLU A 341 -18.64 10.91 4.69
C GLU A 341 -20.03 11.53 4.87
N GLY A 342 -20.23 12.28 5.94
CA GLY A 342 -21.55 12.85 6.21
C GLY A 342 -21.55 13.88 7.33
N LYS A 343 -22.74 14.39 7.63
CA LYS A 343 -23.00 15.32 8.74
C LYS A 343 -24.13 14.79 9.61
N LEU A 344 -23.96 14.92 10.91
CA LEU A 344 -24.99 14.63 11.90
C LEU A 344 -25.86 15.88 12.14
N SER A 345 -27.18 15.73 12.11
CA SER A 345 -28.15 16.73 12.57
C SER A 345 -28.85 16.17 13.79
N GLN A 346 -28.40 16.58 14.98
CA GLN A 346 -29.02 16.18 16.25
C GLN A 346 -30.45 16.72 16.39
N GLN A 347 -30.69 17.92 15.88
CA GLN A 347 -32.01 18.55 15.97
C GLN A 347 -33.06 17.78 15.16
N ASP A 348 -32.70 17.30 13.98
CA ASP A 348 -33.59 16.56 13.09
C ASP A 348 -33.49 15.05 13.29
N GLN A 349 -32.55 14.58 14.12
CA GLN A 349 -32.20 13.17 14.33
C GLN A 349 -31.95 12.43 13.02
N VAL A 350 -31.15 13.05 12.14
CA VAL A 350 -30.85 12.55 10.80
C VAL A 350 -29.36 12.58 10.52
N PHE A 351 -28.86 11.55 9.87
CA PHE A 351 -27.53 11.52 9.28
C PHE A 351 -27.62 11.90 7.80
N LEU A 352 -26.86 12.93 7.38
CA LEU A 352 -26.81 13.41 6.00
C LEU A 352 -25.59 12.84 5.31
N VAL A 353 -25.80 11.98 4.34
CA VAL A 353 -24.74 11.27 3.59
C VAL A 353 -24.22 12.16 2.46
N HIS A 354 -22.90 12.40 2.43
CA HIS A 354 -22.22 13.10 1.34
C HIS A 354 -21.56 12.12 0.36
N LYS A 355 -20.84 11.13 0.89
CA LYS A 355 -20.13 10.10 0.12
C LYS A 355 -20.20 8.77 0.84
N VAL A 356 -20.26 7.69 0.09
CA VAL A 356 -20.27 6.31 0.59
C VAL A 356 -19.28 5.48 -0.20
N THR A 357 -18.56 4.60 0.50
CA THR A 357 -17.77 3.54 -0.12
C THR A 357 -18.66 2.32 -0.30
N TYR A 358 -18.88 1.90 -1.55
CA TYR A 358 -19.67 0.71 -1.83
C TYR A 358 -18.88 -0.55 -1.50
N ARG A 359 -19.45 -1.43 -0.70
CA ARG A 359 -18.87 -2.76 -0.39
C ARG A 359 -18.94 -3.69 -1.60
N VAL A 360 -20.05 -3.64 -2.30
CA VAL A 360 -20.34 -4.45 -3.49
C VAL A 360 -20.62 -3.52 -4.66
N PHE A 361 -19.93 -3.74 -5.76
CA PHE A 361 -20.16 -3.02 -6.99
C PHE A 361 -20.83 -3.96 -8.00
N GLY A 362 -22.15 -4.14 -7.83
CA GLY A 362 -22.96 -5.04 -8.66
C GLY A 362 -23.57 -4.36 -9.89
N THR A 363 -24.44 -5.07 -10.61
CA THR A 363 -25.09 -4.61 -11.83
C THR A 363 -25.87 -3.29 -11.65
N ARG A 364 -26.48 -3.09 -10.49
CA ARG A 364 -27.22 -1.86 -10.17
C ARG A 364 -26.29 -0.63 -10.12
N GLN A 365 -25.14 -0.74 -9.47
CA GLN A 365 -24.16 0.32 -9.36
C GLN A 365 -23.53 0.64 -10.73
N TRP A 366 -23.28 -0.39 -11.55
CA TRP A 366 -22.84 -0.22 -12.93
C TRP A 366 -23.86 0.54 -13.79
N GLN A 367 -25.16 0.22 -13.66
CA GLN A 367 -26.22 0.93 -14.36
C GLN A 367 -26.34 2.38 -13.91
N GLU A 368 -26.22 2.65 -12.60
CA GLU A 368 -26.23 4.01 -12.07
C GLU A 368 -25.01 4.81 -12.60
N LEU A 369 -23.84 4.21 -12.60
CA LEU A 369 -22.63 4.82 -13.16
C LEU A 369 -22.79 5.12 -14.66
N ALA A 370 -23.31 4.18 -15.44
CA ALA A 370 -23.58 4.37 -16.86
C ALA A 370 -24.54 5.55 -17.11
N THR A 371 -25.62 5.62 -16.32
CA THR A 371 -26.59 6.72 -16.42
C THR A 371 -25.97 8.08 -16.10
N ARG A 372 -25.11 8.14 -15.09
CA ARG A 372 -24.36 9.36 -14.73
C ARG A 372 -23.39 9.78 -15.82
N LEU A 373 -22.64 8.82 -16.38
CA LEU A 373 -21.72 9.07 -17.49
C LEU A 373 -22.43 9.57 -18.75
N ASP A 374 -23.59 9.01 -19.08
CA ASP A 374 -24.40 9.46 -20.22
C ASP A 374 -24.95 10.89 -19.97
N SER A 375 -25.39 11.18 -18.76
CA SER A 375 -25.80 12.54 -18.38
C SER A 375 -24.63 13.54 -18.51
N TRP A 376 -23.45 13.19 -18.04
CA TRP A 376 -22.26 14.04 -18.18
C TRP A 376 -21.88 14.24 -19.65
N LYS A 377 -21.91 13.17 -20.44
CA LYS A 377 -21.64 13.23 -21.88
C LYS A 377 -22.60 14.20 -22.58
N GLY A 378 -23.90 14.13 -22.24
CA GLY A 378 -24.89 15.08 -22.73
C GLY A 378 -24.59 16.53 -22.32
N THR A 379 -24.23 16.75 -21.06
CA THR A 379 -23.87 18.09 -20.54
C THR A 379 -22.61 18.62 -21.23
N PHE A 380 -21.56 17.82 -21.40
CA PHE A 380 -20.35 18.21 -22.12
C PHE A 380 -20.63 18.53 -23.59
N SER A 381 -21.49 17.75 -24.26
CA SER A 381 -21.90 18.04 -25.64
C SER A 381 -22.57 19.41 -25.73
N ASN A 382 -23.53 19.69 -24.84
CA ASN A 382 -24.22 20.97 -24.78
C ASN A 382 -23.25 22.15 -24.53
N LEU A 383 -22.32 21.99 -23.56
CA LEU A 383 -21.28 22.99 -23.28
C LEU A 383 -20.37 23.22 -24.48
N HIS A 384 -19.95 22.16 -25.15
CA HIS A 384 -19.13 22.25 -26.39
C HIS A 384 -19.86 23.04 -27.48
N ASP A 385 -21.16 22.78 -27.69
CA ASP A 385 -21.96 23.48 -28.69
C ASP A 385 -22.11 24.95 -28.33
N VAL A 386 -22.31 25.31 -27.05
CA VAL A 386 -22.35 26.71 -26.59
C VAL A 386 -21.00 27.39 -26.85
N ILE A 387 -19.90 26.79 -26.47
CA ILE A 387 -18.55 27.32 -26.68
C ILE A 387 -18.29 27.54 -28.21
N ARG A 388 -18.65 26.57 -29.02
CA ARG A 388 -18.48 26.65 -30.49
C ARG A 388 -19.30 27.77 -31.10
N LYS A 389 -20.53 27.97 -30.60
CA LYS A 389 -21.40 29.07 -31.01
C LYS A 389 -20.83 30.43 -30.62
N GLU A 390 -20.33 30.55 -29.38
CA GLU A 390 -19.71 31.80 -28.91
C GLU A 390 -18.39 32.11 -29.64
N GLN A 391 -17.58 31.09 -29.94
CA GLN A 391 -16.40 31.28 -30.80
C GLN A 391 -16.74 31.78 -32.19
N ALA A 392 -17.80 31.23 -32.81
CA ALA A 392 -18.28 31.69 -34.10
C ALA A 392 -18.78 33.14 -34.05
N ASN A 393 -19.55 33.49 -32.99
CA ASN A 393 -20.03 34.86 -32.75
C ASN A 393 -18.87 35.84 -32.59
N ALA A 394 -17.89 35.48 -31.73
CA ALA A 394 -16.71 36.31 -31.50
C ALA A 394 -15.87 36.52 -32.78
N LYS A 395 -15.74 35.49 -33.61
CA LYS A 395 -15.06 35.59 -34.89
C LYS A 395 -15.79 36.49 -35.85
N ALA A 396 -17.13 36.34 -35.97
CA ALA A 396 -17.97 37.19 -36.79
C ALA A 396 -17.96 38.67 -36.34
N GLN A 397 -17.90 38.91 -35.03
CA GLN A 397 -17.78 40.25 -34.45
C GLN A 397 -16.44 40.89 -34.81
N LYS A 398 -15.33 40.17 -34.66
CA LYS A 398 -13.99 40.64 -35.05
C LYS A 398 -13.91 40.96 -36.55
N GLU A 399 -14.52 40.15 -37.38
CA GLU A 399 -14.56 40.39 -38.83
C GLU A 399 -15.38 41.66 -39.15
N ARG A 400 -16.49 41.92 -38.44
CA ARG A 400 -17.28 43.14 -38.61
C ARG A 400 -16.50 44.38 -38.15
N GLU A 401 -15.85 44.31 -36.98
CA GLU A 401 -15.01 45.39 -36.46
C GLU A 401 -13.84 45.70 -37.38
N ALA A 402 -13.19 44.65 -37.97
CA ALA A 402 -12.15 44.85 -38.98
C ALA A 402 -12.66 45.51 -40.24
N GLN A 403 -13.83 45.09 -40.78
CA GLN A 403 -14.47 45.72 -41.95
C GLN A 403 -14.89 47.16 -41.69
N GLU A 404 -15.40 47.48 -40.48
CA GLU A 404 -15.69 48.85 -40.12
C GLU A 404 -14.44 49.72 -39.95
N ALA A 405 -13.33 49.14 -39.40
CA ALA A 405 -12.05 49.82 -39.35
C ALA A 405 -11.47 50.12 -40.75
N GLU A 406 -11.56 49.16 -41.67
CA GLU A 406 -11.16 49.37 -43.06
C GLU A 406 -12.01 50.41 -43.77
N ARG A 407 -13.35 50.43 -43.56
CA ARG A 407 -14.23 51.48 -44.11
C ARG A 407 -13.92 52.85 -43.57
N LYS A 408 -13.59 52.98 -42.27
CA LYS A 408 -13.15 54.23 -41.67
C LYS A 408 -11.78 54.66 -42.18
N ALA A 409 -10.88 53.76 -42.44
CA ALA A 409 -9.56 54.04 -43.01
C ALA A 409 -9.61 54.45 -44.51
N GLN A 410 -10.58 53.93 -45.26
CA GLN A 410 -10.80 54.27 -46.67
C GLN A 410 -11.59 55.57 -46.88
N ASN A 411 -12.20 56.12 -45.84
CA ASN A 411 -12.96 57.38 -45.94
C ASN A 411 -12.56 58.38 -44.85
N PRO A 412 -11.33 58.96 -44.83
CA PRO A 412 -10.85 59.88 -43.81
C PRO A 412 -11.32 61.32 -43.98
N GLY A 413 -12.38 61.60 -44.74
CA GLY A 413 -12.77 62.97 -45.11
C GLY A 413 -14.25 63.22 -45.14
N ASN A 414 -14.92 63.14 -43.99
CA ASN A 414 -16.15 63.89 -43.83
C ASN A 414 -16.56 64.03 -42.33
N GLU A 415 -15.73 64.69 -41.55
CA GLU A 415 -16.15 65.30 -40.30
C GLU A 415 -16.05 66.83 -40.46
N GLY A 416 -17.10 67.40 -40.93
CA GLY A 416 -17.27 68.84 -40.96
C GLY A 416 -18.70 69.21 -41.24
N GLY A 417 -19.42 69.61 -40.20
CA GLY A 417 -20.54 70.45 -40.43
C GLY A 417 -21.87 70.15 -39.71
N ALA A 418 -22.12 70.96 -38.70
CA ALA A 418 -23.43 71.50 -38.31
C ALA A 418 -24.39 70.58 -37.49
N SER A 419 -24.45 70.78 -36.16
CA SER A 419 -25.32 71.77 -35.49
C SER A 419 -26.81 71.66 -35.77
N SER A 420 -27.51 71.45 -34.65
CA SER A 420 -28.85 71.90 -34.30
C SER A 420 -30.08 71.22 -34.95
N GLY A 421 -30.90 70.77 -34.03
CA GLY A 421 -32.30 71.10 -34.15
C GLY A 421 -33.31 69.96 -34.07
N ARG A 422 -34.05 70.10 -32.99
CA ARG A 422 -35.48 69.78 -32.87
C ARG A 422 -35.96 68.36 -32.51
N GLN A 423 -36.40 68.33 -31.28
CA GLN A 423 -37.64 67.69 -30.77
C GLN A 423 -38.68 67.33 -31.84
N GLN A 424 -39.23 66.13 -31.75
CA GLN A 424 -40.66 65.86 -31.58
C GLN A 424 -40.93 64.37 -31.50
N ARG A 425 -41.43 63.95 -30.34
CA ARG A 425 -42.72 63.27 -30.13
C ARG A 425 -43.14 62.27 -31.23
N ASN A 426 -43.24 61.00 -30.88
CA ASN A 426 -44.58 60.42 -30.77
C ASN A 426 -44.58 59.05 -30.04
N GLN A 427 -45.63 58.92 -29.25
CA GLN A 427 -46.18 57.81 -28.53
C GLN A 427 -46.38 56.53 -29.36
N GLY A 428 -46.22 55.38 -28.70
CA GLY A 428 -47.05 54.26 -29.08
C GLY A 428 -46.56 52.89 -28.62
N ARG A 429 -47.10 52.47 -27.48
CA ARG A 429 -47.51 51.10 -27.10
C ARG A 429 -46.46 49.97 -27.02
N ARG A 430 -46.21 49.58 -25.72
CA ARG A 430 -46.60 48.29 -25.10
C ARG A 430 -46.15 47.06 -25.87
N ASP A 431 -45.17 46.32 -25.31
CA ASP A 431 -45.44 45.09 -24.53
C ASP A 431 -44.17 44.65 -23.79
N ASN A 432 -44.27 44.63 -22.56
CA ASN A 432 -44.00 43.79 -21.44
C ASN A 432 -43.35 42.47 -21.79
N ASN A 433 -42.06 42.29 -21.47
CA ASN A 433 -41.64 41.07 -20.78
C ASN A 433 -40.37 41.32 -19.99
N GLN A 434 -40.54 41.22 -18.68
CA GLN A 434 -39.47 41.27 -17.68
C GLN A 434 -38.60 40.01 -17.77
N GLN A 435 -37.33 40.16 -18.06
CA GLN A 435 -36.32 39.22 -17.58
C GLN A 435 -35.33 39.98 -16.72
N ARG A 436 -35.45 39.76 -15.42
CA ARG A 436 -34.50 40.22 -14.41
C ARG A 436 -33.20 39.41 -14.58
N GLU A 437 -32.09 40.09 -14.79
CA GLU A 437 -30.77 39.57 -14.61
C GLU A 437 -30.53 39.23 -13.16
N PRO A 438 -29.86 38.07 -12.84
CA PRO A 438 -29.47 37.75 -11.49
C PRO A 438 -28.26 38.60 -11.06
N ARG A 439 -28.40 39.30 -9.95
CA ARG A 439 -27.31 40.02 -9.28
C ARG A 439 -26.27 39.03 -8.77
N GLU A 440 -24.99 39.30 -9.05
CA GLU A 440 -23.84 38.62 -8.45
C GLU A 440 -23.87 38.66 -6.91
N PRO A 441 -23.47 37.59 -6.22
CA PRO A 441 -23.37 37.55 -4.78
C PRO A 441 -22.18 38.41 -4.31
N ARG A 442 -22.46 39.36 -3.40
CA ARG A 442 -21.42 40.13 -2.71
C ARG A 442 -20.63 39.24 -1.78
N GLU A 443 -19.32 39.35 -1.84
CA GLU A 443 -18.37 38.73 -0.91
C GLU A 443 -18.66 39.08 0.56
N PRO A 444 -18.46 38.14 1.49
CA PRO A 444 -18.66 38.42 2.92
C PRO A 444 -17.52 39.31 3.44
N ARG A 445 -17.91 40.38 4.12
CA ARG A 445 -16.97 41.25 4.86
C ARG A 445 -16.40 40.51 6.06
N GLU A 446 -15.09 40.61 6.23
CA GLU A 446 -14.36 40.12 7.41
C GLU A 446 -14.87 40.77 8.71
N PRO A 447 -14.91 40.03 9.83
CA PRO A 447 -15.30 40.57 11.13
C PRO A 447 -14.20 41.50 11.66
N ARG A 448 -14.60 42.71 12.08
CA ARG A 448 -13.73 43.65 12.80
C ARG A 448 -13.45 43.13 14.20
N GLU A 449 -12.18 43.12 14.58
CA GLU A 449 -11.69 42.88 15.93
C GLU A 449 -12.29 43.87 16.95
N PRO A 450 -12.63 43.45 18.19
CA PRO A 450 -13.06 44.32 19.23
C PRO A 450 -11.90 45.14 19.81
N LYS A 451 -12.05 46.47 19.88
CA LYS A 451 -11.15 47.37 20.58
C LYS A 451 -11.21 47.08 22.08
N GLU A 452 -10.08 46.82 22.68
CA GLU A 452 -9.85 46.84 24.12
C GLU A 452 -10.26 48.21 24.70
N ARG A 453 -11.12 48.21 25.70
CA ARG A 453 -11.37 49.31 26.61
C ARG A 453 -10.38 49.20 27.75
N THR A 454 -9.51 50.14 27.81
CA THR A 454 -8.75 50.48 29.02
C THR A 454 -9.68 51.21 29.96
N ASP A 455 -10.06 50.59 31.06
CA ASP A 455 -10.57 51.34 32.23
C ASP A 455 -9.40 51.54 33.19
N ASN A 456 -8.97 52.80 33.28
CA ASN A 456 -8.35 53.38 34.44
C ASN A 456 -9.52 53.84 35.32
N ASP A 457 -9.53 53.43 36.60
CA ASP A 457 -9.73 54.32 37.73
C ASP A 457 -9.84 53.54 39.05
N ASP A 458 -9.02 54.05 40.03
CA ASP A 458 -8.97 53.88 41.49
C ASP A 458 -8.61 52.54 42.10
#